data_6e12ed1c4c6cf22d0c0f9406e5e456a1
#
_entry.id   6e12ed1c4c6cf22d0c0f9406e5e456a1
#
_cell.length_a   1.000
_cell.length_b   1.000
_cell.length_c   1.000
_cell.angle_alpha   90.00
_cell.angle_beta   90.00
_cell.angle_gamma   90.00
#
_symmetry.space_group_name_H-M   'P 1'
#
loop_
_entity.id
_entity.type
_entity.pdbx_description
1 polymer ?
#
loop_
_entity_poly.entity_id
_entity_poly.type
_entity_poly.pdbx_seq_one_letter_code
_entity_poly.pdbx_strand_id
1 'polypeptide(L)'
;MSSHSAVPSVVRAEDVRVDLGTGPVLRGIDLQVPRGQTLALLGANGSGKTTLVKALIGLTPLASGRVELFGTDVSARRSVPWPRIGYVPQRVSSSPSMSATAEEVVASGLLTNRRLRPGSGSRRQVRDALAEMGLAERARDSVHLFSGGQQQRVLIARALIRQPDLLVIDEPLSGIDQASKTALAASLRRLHRAGTTIIVVLHELAELRPLIGRAVTLAQGQVVQDGPPPVHQPAEPGHHHPDALPGTVFNGYPVHGPGGRR
;
A
#
# COMPACT_ATOMS: atom_id res chain seq x y z
N MET A 1 39.00 14.72 -5.54
CA MET A 1 37.62 15.00 -5.06
C MET A 1 36.68 14.41 -6.09
N SER A 2 36.26 13.14 -5.88
CA SER A 2 35.36 12.44 -6.82
C SER A 2 33.94 12.91 -6.56
N SER A 3 33.39 13.71 -7.47
CA SER A 3 31.96 14.04 -7.48
C SER A 3 31.19 12.74 -7.77
N HIS A 4 30.69 12.10 -6.71
CA HIS A 4 29.65 11.11 -6.86
C HIS A 4 28.44 11.81 -7.48
N SER A 5 28.20 11.54 -8.75
CA SER A 5 26.97 11.95 -9.44
C SER A 5 25.81 11.30 -8.67
N ALA A 6 25.20 12.06 -7.77
CA ALA A 6 24.09 11.58 -6.95
C ALA A 6 22.94 11.18 -7.90
N VAL A 7 22.54 9.93 -7.85
CA VAL A 7 21.36 9.45 -8.61
C VAL A 7 20.18 10.36 -8.20
N PRO A 8 19.49 10.99 -9.15
CA PRO A 8 18.42 11.93 -8.81
C PRO A 8 17.31 11.20 -8.02
N SER A 9 16.96 11.77 -6.87
CA SER A 9 15.90 11.24 -6.01
C SER A 9 14.54 11.51 -6.64
N VAL A 10 13.68 10.49 -6.64
CA VAL A 10 12.28 10.62 -7.06
C VAL A 10 11.44 11.16 -5.92
N VAL A 11 11.76 10.77 -4.69
CA VAL A 11 11.12 11.23 -3.46
C VAL A 11 12.20 11.78 -2.52
N ARG A 12 11.96 12.96 -1.97
CA ARG A 12 12.76 13.56 -0.91
C ARG A 12 11.84 14.10 0.17
N ALA A 13 12.02 13.66 1.38
CA ALA A 13 11.32 14.11 2.56
C ALA A 13 12.32 14.62 3.59
N GLU A 14 12.06 15.78 4.17
CA GLU A 14 12.93 16.47 5.13
C GLU A 14 12.11 16.90 6.35
N ASP A 15 12.48 16.42 7.54
CA ASP A 15 11.82 16.67 8.84
C ASP A 15 10.29 16.58 8.76
N VAL A 16 9.76 15.57 8.07
CA VAL A 16 8.33 15.45 7.83
C VAL A 16 7.59 15.13 9.12
N ARG A 17 6.67 16.02 9.49
CA ARG A 17 5.78 15.88 10.65
C ARG A 17 4.33 15.93 10.22
N VAL A 18 3.52 15.05 10.81
CA VAL A 18 2.08 14.99 10.56
C VAL A 18 1.35 14.88 11.89
N ASP A 19 0.34 15.73 12.06
CA ASP A 19 -0.63 15.66 13.16
C ASP A 19 -2.03 15.47 12.57
N LEU A 20 -2.79 14.53 13.09
CA LEU A 20 -4.15 14.22 12.64
C LEU A 20 -5.22 14.73 13.64
N GLY A 21 -4.85 15.64 14.55
CA GLY A 21 -5.76 16.21 15.57
C GLY A 21 -5.89 15.36 16.82
N THR A 22 -5.43 14.11 16.79
CA THR A 22 -5.34 13.22 17.97
C THR A 22 -3.92 13.12 18.52
N GLY A 23 -3.01 13.91 17.96
CA GLY A 23 -1.60 13.96 18.31
C GLY A 23 -0.67 13.65 17.13
N PRO A 24 0.66 13.82 17.35
CA PRO A 24 1.65 13.65 16.30
C PRO A 24 1.78 12.18 15.88
N VAL A 25 1.53 11.92 14.58
CA VAL A 25 1.65 10.59 13.96
C VAL A 25 3.03 10.41 13.33
N LEU A 26 3.59 11.44 12.68
CA LEU A 26 4.97 11.44 12.19
C LEU A 26 5.76 12.52 12.91
N ARG A 27 7.00 12.19 13.28
CA ARG A 27 7.81 12.96 14.22
C ARG A 27 9.20 13.29 13.69
N GLY A 28 9.26 13.88 12.49
CA GLY A 28 10.53 14.25 11.85
C GLY A 28 11.10 13.07 11.07
N ILE A 29 10.51 12.79 9.91
CA ILE A 29 10.97 11.75 8.99
C ILE A 29 11.84 12.38 7.91
N ASP A 30 13.07 11.89 7.80
CA ASP A 30 13.97 12.12 6.68
C ASP A 30 14.01 10.88 5.81
N LEU A 31 13.74 11.04 4.51
CA LEU A 31 13.73 9.92 3.56
C LEU A 31 14.08 10.39 2.16
N GLN A 32 15.00 9.69 1.50
CA GLN A 32 15.28 9.88 0.07
C GLN A 32 15.11 8.55 -0.65
N VAL A 33 14.42 8.57 -1.80
CA VAL A 33 14.24 7.39 -2.64
C VAL A 33 14.80 7.69 -4.02
N PRO A 34 15.95 7.12 -4.38
CA PRO A 34 16.55 7.23 -5.70
C PRO A 34 15.68 6.61 -6.79
N ARG A 35 15.84 7.07 -8.02
CA ARG A 35 15.15 6.52 -9.19
C ARG A 35 15.48 5.03 -9.37
N GLY A 36 14.47 4.22 -9.69
CA GLY A 36 14.59 2.78 -9.93
C GLY A 36 14.75 1.94 -8.67
N GLN A 37 14.79 2.55 -7.46
CA GLN A 37 14.88 1.80 -6.21
C GLN A 37 13.52 1.17 -5.85
N THR A 38 13.56 -0.05 -5.31
CA THR A 38 12.43 -0.63 -4.59
C THR A 38 12.69 -0.54 -3.09
N LEU A 39 11.86 0.25 -2.42
CA LEU A 39 11.88 0.52 -0.98
C LEU A 39 10.71 -0.18 -0.30
N ALA A 40 11.00 -0.97 0.75
CA ALA A 40 9.97 -1.45 1.67
C ALA A 40 9.84 -0.52 2.89
N LEU A 41 8.61 -0.17 3.26
CA LEU A 41 8.28 0.45 4.55
C LEU A 41 7.74 -0.62 5.49
N LEU A 42 8.45 -0.86 6.58
CA LEU A 42 8.16 -1.87 7.59
C LEU A 42 7.76 -1.22 8.92
N GLY A 43 7.20 -2.01 9.82
CA GLY A 43 6.85 -1.59 11.19
C GLY A 43 5.50 -2.12 11.63
N ALA A 44 5.24 -2.09 12.94
CA ALA A 44 3.98 -2.54 13.53
C ALA A 44 2.76 -1.72 13.06
N ASN A 45 1.55 -2.22 13.32
CA ASN A 45 0.33 -1.46 13.10
C ASN A 45 0.34 -0.17 13.94
N GLY A 46 -0.11 0.93 13.35
CA GLY A 46 -0.08 2.24 14.02
C GLY A 46 1.28 2.94 14.03
N SER A 47 2.36 2.37 13.45
CA SER A 47 3.68 3.01 13.42
C SER A 47 3.79 4.24 12.51
N GLY A 48 2.76 4.52 11.68
CA GLY A 48 2.71 5.69 10.80
C GLY A 48 3.00 5.38 9.31
N LYS A 49 3.15 4.13 8.88
CA LYS A 49 3.49 3.73 7.48
C LYS A 49 2.53 4.31 6.45
N THR A 50 1.23 4.05 6.60
CA THR A 50 0.18 4.57 5.70
C THR A 50 0.13 6.10 5.71
N THR A 51 0.33 6.72 6.88
CA THR A 51 0.37 8.18 7.01
C THR A 51 1.60 8.74 6.28
N LEU A 52 2.77 8.11 6.41
CA LEU A 52 3.96 8.50 5.68
C LEU A 52 3.74 8.40 4.17
N VAL A 53 3.26 7.26 3.68
CA VAL A 53 2.96 7.08 2.25
C VAL A 53 2.02 8.18 1.73
N LYS A 54 0.94 8.47 2.45
CA LYS A 54 -0.01 9.52 2.07
C LYS A 54 0.60 10.93 2.12
N ALA A 55 1.48 11.19 3.10
CA ALA A 55 2.21 12.45 3.19
C ALA A 55 3.19 12.62 2.01
N LEU A 56 3.96 11.56 1.67
CA LEU A 56 4.90 11.57 0.54
C LEU A 56 4.23 11.88 -0.80
N ILE A 57 2.99 11.46 -1.00
CA ILE A 57 2.23 11.75 -2.24
C ILE A 57 1.23 12.90 -2.09
N GLY A 58 1.37 13.74 -1.04
CA GLY A 58 0.57 14.95 -0.84
C GLY A 58 -0.93 14.69 -0.56
N LEU A 59 -1.32 13.50 -0.13
CA LEU A 59 -2.70 13.14 0.26
C LEU A 59 -2.99 13.51 1.72
N THR A 60 -1.96 13.65 2.55
CA THR A 60 -2.07 14.10 3.94
C THR A 60 -1.27 15.40 4.08
N PRO A 61 -1.86 16.47 4.67
CA PRO A 61 -1.13 17.70 4.92
C PRO A 61 -0.01 17.49 5.94
N LEU A 62 1.09 18.21 5.77
CA LEU A 62 2.19 18.23 6.71
C LEU A 62 1.90 19.25 7.81
N ALA A 63 2.24 18.94 9.07
CA ALA A 63 2.30 19.90 10.17
C ALA A 63 3.58 20.76 10.04
N SER A 64 4.70 20.15 9.64
CA SER A 64 5.95 20.82 9.28
C SER A 64 6.82 19.91 8.42
N GLY A 65 7.95 20.43 7.95
CA GLY A 65 8.84 19.72 7.04
C GLY A 65 8.47 19.91 5.58
N ARG A 66 9.14 19.16 4.71
CA ARG A 66 9.00 19.30 3.26
C ARG A 66 9.03 17.94 2.57
N VAL A 67 8.23 17.80 1.52
CA VAL A 67 8.28 16.64 0.62
C VAL A 67 8.39 17.12 -0.81
N GLU A 68 9.33 16.55 -1.56
CA GLU A 68 9.49 16.76 -3.00
C GLU A 68 9.27 15.46 -3.76
N LEU A 69 8.54 15.56 -4.87
CA LEU A 69 8.37 14.50 -5.87
C LEU A 69 8.96 14.98 -7.20
N PHE A 70 9.94 14.23 -7.71
CA PHE A 70 10.68 14.61 -8.93
C PHE A 70 11.25 16.04 -8.88
N GLY A 71 11.74 16.46 -7.69
CA GLY A 71 12.27 17.81 -7.45
C GLY A 71 11.20 18.91 -7.33
N THR A 72 9.92 18.55 -7.26
CA THR A 72 8.81 19.50 -7.08
C THR A 72 8.18 19.31 -5.71
N ASP A 73 8.07 20.40 -4.95
CA ASP A 73 7.39 20.38 -3.64
C ASP A 73 5.93 19.98 -3.78
N VAL A 74 5.48 19.04 -2.94
CA VAL A 74 4.11 18.52 -2.98
C VAL A 74 3.06 19.58 -2.62
N SER A 75 3.44 20.65 -1.92
CA SER A 75 2.56 21.79 -1.62
C SER A 75 2.20 22.57 -2.90
N ALA A 76 3.09 22.57 -3.89
CA ALA A 76 2.86 23.14 -5.22
C ALA A 76 2.06 22.19 -6.12
N ARG A 77 0.89 21.76 -5.67
CA ARG A 77 0.05 20.70 -6.28
C ARG A 77 -0.12 20.77 -7.78
N ARG A 78 -0.15 21.98 -8.36
CA ARG A 78 -0.34 22.18 -9.80
C ARG A 78 0.91 21.85 -10.62
N SER A 79 2.08 21.88 -10.00
CA SER A 79 3.39 21.66 -10.64
C SER A 79 3.87 20.22 -10.49
N VAL A 80 3.31 19.45 -9.53
CA VAL A 80 3.67 18.04 -9.34
C VAL A 80 3.19 17.21 -10.55
N PRO A 81 4.07 16.36 -11.11
CA PRO A 81 3.73 15.53 -12.28
C PRO A 81 2.90 14.30 -11.88
N TRP A 82 1.68 14.51 -11.38
CA TRP A 82 0.77 13.45 -10.92
C TRP A 82 0.58 12.27 -11.88
N PRO A 83 0.56 12.46 -13.22
CA PRO A 83 0.46 11.33 -14.15
C PRO A 83 1.62 10.33 -14.07
N ARG A 84 2.76 10.72 -13.51
CA ARG A 84 3.95 9.88 -13.31
C ARG A 84 3.90 9.07 -12.01
N ILE A 85 2.84 9.25 -11.21
CA ILE A 85 2.70 8.64 -9.88
C ILE A 85 1.49 7.71 -9.90
N GLY A 86 1.72 6.44 -9.58
CA GLY A 86 0.69 5.43 -9.31
C GLY A 86 0.54 5.22 -7.81
N TYR A 87 -0.69 5.22 -7.31
CA TYR A 87 -0.98 4.91 -5.92
C TYR A 87 -2.03 3.81 -5.80
N VAL A 88 -1.70 2.79 -5.04
CA VAL A 88 -2.59 1.67 -4.69
C VAL A 88 -2.82 1.71 -3.19
N PRO A 89 -4.01 2.10 -2.73
CA PRO A 89 -4.35 2.10 -1.30
C PRO A 89 -4.58 0.68 -0.77
N GLN A 90 -4.45 0.50 0.54
CA GLN A 90 -4.67 -0.76 1.24
C GLN A 90 -6.07 -1.33 1.00
N ARG A 91 -7.10 -0.50 1.00
CA ARG A 91 -8.49 -0.88 0.72
C ARG A 91 -9.19 0.20 -0.08
N VAL A 92 -10.05 -0.21 -1.00
CA VAL A 92 -11.08 0.68 -1.52
C VAL A 92 -12.24 0.60 -0.56
N SER A 93 -12.59 1.74 0.03
CA SER A 93 -13.92 1.87 0.64
C SER A 93 -14.94 1.77 -0.49
N SER A 94 -15.35 0.55 -0.82
CA SER A 94 -16.45 0.32 -1.73
C SER A 94 -17.72 0.76 -1.03
N SER A 95 -18.18 1.97 -1.37
CA SER A 95 -19.59 2.30 -1.09
C SER A 95 -20.44 1.25 -1.78
N PRO A 96 -21.37 0.59 -1.07
CA PRO A 96 -22.22 -0.48 -1.63
C PRO A 96 -23.06 -0.05 -2.84
N SER A 97 -23.13 1.24 -3.11
CA SER A 97 -24.00 1.85 -4.11
C SER A 97 -23.40 2.05 -5.52
N MET A 98 -22.12 1.79 -5.73
CA MET A 98 -21.50 1.95 -7.05
C MET A 98 -21.01 0.61 -7.61
N SER A 99 -21.82 0.01 -8.47
CA SER A 99 -21.47 -1.19 -9.22
C SER A 99 -20.61 -0.83 -10.43
N ALA A 100 -19.31 -0.55 -10.20
CA ALA A 100 -18.36 -0.32 -11.28
C ALA A 100 -17.76 -1.63 -11.78
N THR A 101 -17.59 -1.76 -13.10
CA THR A 101 -16.88 -2.85 -13.72
C THR A 101 -15.36 -2.71 -13.56
N ALA A 102 -14.61 -3.80 -13.72
CA ALA A 102 -13.15 -3.75 -13.65
C ALA A 102 -12.56 -2.79 -14.72
N GLU A 103 -13.12 -2.79 -15.94
CA GLU A 103 -12.69 -1.88 -17.00
C GLU A 103 -12.94 -0.41 -16.66
N GLU A 104 -14.05 -0.08 -16.02
CA GLU A 104 -14.36 1.30 -15.59
C GLU A 104 -13.42 1.76 -14.48
N VAL A 105 -13.14 0.90 -13.50
CA VAL A 105 -12.18 1.19 -12.45
C VAL A 105 -10.80 1.44 -13.03
N VAL A 106 -10.31 0.58 -13.93
CA VAL A 106 -8.99 0.75 -14.56
C VAL A 106 -8.97 1.99 -15.45
N ALA A 107 -10.03 2.22 -16.25
CA ALA A 107 -10.16 3.40 -17.11
C ALA A 107 -10.12 4.71 -16.30
N SER A 108 -10.63 4.72 -15.07
CA SER A 108 -10.57 5.89 -14.19
C SER A 108 -9.12 6.33 -13.91
N GLY A 109 -8.16 5.40 -13.99
CA GLY A 109 -6.73 5.71 -13.90
C GLY A 109 -6.23 6.66 -15.00
N LEU A 110 -6.90 6.76 -16.14
CA LEU A 110 -6.57 7.68 -17.24
C LEU A 110 -7.14 9.08 -17.08
N LEU A 111 -8.06 9.29 -16.11
CA LEU A 111 -8.71 10.58 -15.90
C LEU A 111 -7.77 11.58 -15.24
N THR A 112 -7.85 12.84 -15.65
CA THR A 112 -7.13 13.97 -15.06
C THR A 112 -8.08 15.13 -14.82
N ASN A 113 -7.66 16.15 -14.07
CA ASN A 113 -8.43 17.37 -13.88
C ASN A 113 -8.79 18.08 -15.21
N ARG A 114 -8.02 17.81 -16.29
CA ARG A 114 -8.25 18.37 -17.63
C ARG A 114 -8.92 17.38 -18.59
N ARG A 115 -8.93 16.10 -18.28
CA ARG A 115 -9.49 15.04 -19.13
C ARG A 115 -10.43 14.18 -18.28
N LEU A 116 -11.73 14.49 -18.37
CA LEU A 116 -12.79 13.80 -17.62
C LEU A 116 -13.33 12.55 -18.35
N ARG A 117 -12.84 12.26 -19.56
CA ARG A 117 -13.20 11.05 -20.32
C ARG A 117 -11.95 10.39 -20.86
N PRO A 118 -11.88 9.05 -20.89
CA PRO A 118 -10.81 8.32 -21.53
C PRO A 118 -10.75 8.68 -23.04
N GLY A 119 -9.54 8.79 -23.58
CA GLY A 119 -9.35 9.12 -25.00
C GLY A 119 -9.56 7.93 -25.94
N SER A 120 -9.46 8.17 -27.26
CA SER A 120 -9.40 7.11 -28.27
C SER A 120 -8.20 6.18 -27.97
N GLY A 121 -8.42 4.85 -28.05
CA GLY A 121 -7.39 3.85 -27.72
C GLY A 121 -7.36 3.42 -26.25
N SER A 122 -8.05 4.12 -25.34
CA SER A 122 -8.10 3.76 -23.90
C SER A 122 -8.63 2.34 -23.66
N ARG A 123 -9.56 1.85 -24.48
CA ARG A 123 -10.11 0.49 -24.36
C ARG A 123 -9.03 -0.59 -24.52
N ARG A 124 -8.06 -0.38 -25.42
CA ARG A 124 -6.94 -1.30 -25.59
C ARG A 124 -6.02 -1.23 -24.38
N GLN A 125 -5.63 -0.03 -23.95
CA GLN A 125 -4.81 0.16 -22.74
C GLN A 125 -5.43 -0.48 -21.50
N VAL A 126 -6.74 -0.33 -21.30
CA VAL A 126 -7.48 -0.94 -20.19
C VAL A 126 -7.43 -2.47 -20.26
N ARG A 127 -7.68 -3.06 -21.45
CA ARG A 127 -7.60 -4.52 -21.64
C ARG A 127 -6.19 -5.04 -21.39
N ASP A 128 -5.17 -4.36 -21.92
CA ASP A 128 -3.79 -4.75 -21.76
C ASP A 128 -3.40 -4.72 -20.26
N ALA A 129 -3.78 -3.66 -19.52
CA ALA A 129 -3.54 -3.55 -18.08
C ALA A 129 -4.27 -4.64 -17.27
N LEU A 130 -5.50 -4.99 -17.64
CA LEU A 130 -6.24 -6.09 -17.00
C LEU A 130 -5.63 -7.46 -17.36
N ALA A 131 -5.17 -7.64 -18.59
CA ALA A 131 -4.50 -8.85 -19.03
C ALA A 131 -3.19 -9.09 -18.27
N GLU A 132 -2.40 -8.05 -18.03
CA GLU A 132 -1.19 -8.14 -17.19
C GLU A 132 -1.49 -8.61 -15.76
N MET A 133 -2.69 -8.31 -15.26
CA MET A 133 -3.16 -8.75 -13.93
C MET A 133 -3.94 -10.08 -13.98
N GLY A 134 -4.06 -10.73 -15.16
CA GLY A 134 -4.82 -11.97 -15.33
C GLY A 134 -6.34 -11.80 -15.15
N LEU A 135 -6.89 -10.63 -15.54
CA LEU A 135 -8.30 -10.27 -15.39
C LEU A 135 -8.98 -9.87 -16.71
N ALA A 136 -8.36 -10.12 -17.87
CA ALA A 136 -8.89 -9.70 -19.17
C ALA A 136 -10.30 -10.22 -19.45
N GLU A 137 -10.57 -11.51 -19.16
CA GLU A 137 -11.86 -12.17 -19.40
C GLU A 137 -12.98 -11.64 -18.47
N ARG A 138 -12.59 -11.00 -17.38
CA ARG A 138 -13.51 -10.46 -16.36
C ARG A 138 -13.61 -8.94 -16.40
N ALA A 139 -13.16 -8.31 -17.47
CA ALA A 139 -13.11 -6.85 -17.62
C ALA A 139 -14.48 -6.17 -17.37
N ARG A 140 -15.57 -6.83 -17.79
CA ARG A 140 -16.94 -6.33 -17.66
C ARG A 140 -17.66 -6.75 -16.39
N ASP A 141 -17.03 -7.60 -15.57
CA ASP A 141 -17.61 -8.01 -14.29
C ASP A 141 -17.56 -6.85 -13.31
N SER A 142 -18.60 -6.76 -12.46
CA SER A 142 -18.61 -5.82 -11.35
C SER A 142 -17.49 -6.17 -10.34
N VAL A 143 -16.73 -5.18 -9.90
CA VAL A 143 -15.64 -5.37 -8.94
C VAL A 143 -16.11 -5.96 -7.60
N HIS A 144 -17.38 -5.79 -7.25
CA HIS A 144 -17.98 -6.41 -6.06
C HIS A 144 -18.03 -7.94 -6.12
N LEU A 145 -18.03 -8.53 -7.32
CA LEU A 145 -18.02 -9.99 -7.52
C LEU A 145 -16.60 -10.57 -7.44
N PHE A 146 -15.60 -9.74 -7.24
CA PHE A 146 -14.21 -10.15 -7.21
C PHE A 146 -13.78 -10.51 -5.78
N SER A 147 -12.91 -11.52 -5.66
CA SER A 147 -12.21 -11.78 -4.40
C SER A 147 -11.33 -10.56 -4.03
N GLY A 148 -10.96 -10.43 -2.75
CA GLY A 148 -10.08 -9.36 -2.29
C GLY A 148 -8.79 -9.25 -3.11
N GLY A 149 -8.18 -10.39 -3.47
CA GLY A 149 -7.00 -10.43 -4.32
C GLY A 149 -7.26 -9.99 -5.76
N GLN A 150 -8.43 -10.29 -6.31
CA GLN A 150 -8.82 -9.80 -7.64
C GLN A 150 -9.09 -8.29 -7.62
N GLN A 151 -9.78 -7.78 -6.59
CA GLN A 151 -9.99 -6.34 -6.40
C GLN A 151 -8.65 -5.61 -6.30
N GLN A 152 -7.70 -6.14 -5.52
CA GLN A 152 -6.36 -5.57 -5.40
C GLN A 152 -5.64 -5.51 -6.76
N ARG A 153 -5.75 -6.56 -7.58
CA ARG A 153 -5.17 -6.58 -8.93
C ARG A 153 -5.81 -5.54 -9.86
N VAL A 154 -7.12 -5.30 -9.76
CA VAL A 154 -7.80 -4.20 -10.50
C VAL A 154 -7.24 -2.84 -10.11
N LEU A 155 -6.99 -2.60 -8.81
CA LEU A 155 -6.40 -1.34 -8.35
C LEU A 155 -4.97 -1.14 -8.82
N ILE A 156 -4.20 -2.22 -8.86
CA ILE A 156 -2.84 -2.19 -9.41
C ILE A 156 -2.90 -1.89 -10.90
N ALA A 157 -3.76 -2.57 -11.69
CA ALA A 157 -3.97 -2.26 -13.10
C ALA A 157 -4.32 -0.78 -13.30
N ARG A 158 -5.22 -0.23 -12.48
CA ARG A 158 -5.58 1.20 -12.48
C ARG A 158 -4.38 2.11 -12.23
N ALA A 159 -3.53 1.78 -11.27
CA ALA A 159 -2.35 2.57 -10.95
C ALA A 159 -1.29 2.52 -12.05
N LEU A 160 -1.20 1.39 -12.76
CA LEU A 160 -0.18 1.11 -13.77
C LEU A 160 -0.56 1.56 -15.18
N ILE A 161 -1.83 1.81 -15.48
CA ILE A 161 -2.31 2.11 -16.84
C ILE A 161 -1.61 3.32 -17.49
N ARG A 162 -1.01 4.20 -16.69
CA ARG A 162 -0.23 5.36 -17.14
C ARG A 162 1.27 5.11 -17.20
N GLN A 163 1.72 3.89 -16.89
CA GLN A 163 3.15 3.57 -16.80
C GLN A 163 3.91 4.55 -15.90
N PRO A 164 3.58 4.63 -14.61
CA PRO A 164 4.14 5.61 -13.69
C PRO A 164 5.65 5.39 -13.47
N ASP A 165 6.40 6.48 -13.26
CA ASP A 165 7.81 6.41 -12.85
C ASP A 165 7.95 6.09 -11.36
N LEU A 166 6.94 6.44 -10.55
CA LEU A 166 6.85 6.12 -9.12
C LEU A 166 5.56 5.36 -8.85
N LEU A 167 5.67 4.16 -8.29
CA LEU A 167 4.55 3.35 -7.83
C LEU A 167 4.59 3.23 -6.30
N VAL A 168 3.53 3.64 -5.65
CA VAL A 168 3.37 3.56 -4.19
C VAL A 168 2.23 2.60 -3.89
N ILE A 169 2.50 1.57 -3.09
CA ILE A 169 1.54 0.51 -2.78
C ILE A 169 1.44 0.32 -1.26
N ASP A 170 0.25 0.44 -0.75
CA ASP A 170 -0.01 0.29 0.67
C ASP A 170 -0.61 -1.11 0.95
N GLU A 171 0.17 -1.98 1.60
CA GLU A 171 -0.18 -3.34 2.01
C GLU A 171 -0.79 -4.23 0.89
N PRO A 172 -0.09 -4.44 -0.24
CA PRO A 172 -0.67 -5.11 -1.40
C PRO A 172 -0.92 -6.61 -1.20
N LEU A 173 -0.32 -7.24 -0.20
CA LEU A 173 -0.38 -8.69 0.05
C LEU A 173 -1.41 -9.06 1.12
N SER A 174 -2.05 -8.09 1.76
CA SER A 174 -3.00 -8.31 2.84
C SER A 174 -4.30 -8.96 2.34
N GLY A 175 -4.65 -10.13 2.90
CA GLY A 175 -5.91 -10.81 2.62
C GLY A 175 -6.03 -11.42 1.21
N ILE A 176 -4.92 -11.67 0.51
CA ILE A 176 -4.94 -12.31 -0.80
C ILE A 176 -4.30 -13.71 -0.76
N ASP A 177 -4.76 -14.59 -1.64
CA ASP A 177 -4.27 -15.96 -1.78
C ASP A 177 -2.84 -16.03 -2.34
N GLN A 178 -2.19 -17.18 -2.15
CA GLN A 178 -0.79 -17.39 -2.55
C GLN A 178 -0.55 -17.21 -4.06
N ALA A 179 -1.48 -17.65 -4.91
CA ALA A 179 -1.34 -17.50 -6.35
C ALA A 179 -1.37 -16.02 -6.75
N SER A 180 -2.27 -15.23 -6.13
CA SER A 180 -2.35 -13.78 -6.30
C SER A 180 -1.09 -13.06 -5.82
N LYS A 181 -0.49 -13.47 -4.69
CA LYS A 181 0.78 -12.93 -4.19
C LYS A 181 1.91 -13.16 -5.18
N THR A 182 2.02 -14.38 -5.72
CA THR A 182 3.04 -14.75 -6.71
C THR A 182 2.89 -13.95 -8.02
N ALA A 183 1.66 -13.80 -8.52
CA ALA A 183 1.37 -13.02 -9.71
C ALA A 183 1.71 -11.53 -9.53
N LEU A 184 1.38 -10.96 -8.36
CA LEU A 184 1.73 -9.60 -8.00
C LEU A 184 3.26 -9.41 -7.95
N ALA A 185 3.98 -10.30 -7.26
CA ALA A 185 5.44 -10.24 -7.17
C ALA A 185 6.09 -10.31 -8.57
N ALA A 186 5.56 -11.12 -9.48
CA ALA A 186 6.03 -11.18 -10.86
C ALA A 186 5.80 -9.85 -11.61
N SER A 187 4.63 -9.22 -11.42
CA SER A 187 4.31 -7.92 -12.02
C SER A 187 5.22 -6.81 -11.50
N LEU A 188 5.43 -6.73 -10.18
CA LEU A 188 6.31 -5.74 -9.58
C LEU A 188 7.78 -5.93 -10.02
N ARG A 189 8.23 -7.17 -10.21
CA ARG A 189 9.56 -7.45 -10.78
C ARG A 189 9.72 -6.93 -12.21
N ARG A 190 8.70 -7.05 -13.06
CA ARG A 190 8.74 -6.47 -14.41
C ARG A 190 8.86 -4.96 -14.37
N LEU A 191 8.07 -4.29 -13.50
CA LEU A 191 8.11 -2.84 -13.34
C LEU A 191 9.47 -2.35 -12.83
N HIS A 192 10.03 -3.01 -11.81
CA HIS A 192 11.36 -2.69 -11.31
C HIS A 192 12.43 -2.82 -12.41
N ARG A 193 12.39 -3.90 -13.21
CA ARG A 193 13.32 -4.08 -14.34
C ARG A 193 13.13 -3.02 -15.44
N ALA A 194 11.93 -2.47 -15.58
CA ALA A 194 11.64 -1.35 -16.48
C ALA A 194 12.07 0.01 -15.92
N GLY A 195 12.66 0.05 -14.70
CA GLY A 195 13.17 1.26 -14.05
C GLY A 195 12.15 2.03 -13.24
N THR A 196 10.96 1.47 -12.97
CA THR A 196 9.97 2.07 -12.08
C THR A 196 10.50 2.09 -10.64
N THR A 197 10.42 3.25 -9.99
CA THR A 197 10.68 3.39 -8.55
C THR A 197 9.48 2.86 -7.79
N ILE A 198 9.69 2.01 -6.78
CA ILE A 198 8.59 1.37 -6.04
C ILE A 198 8.76 1.65 -4.55
N ILE A 199 7.71 2.15 -3.91
CA ILE A 199 7.58 2.20 -2.45
C ILE A 199 6.46 1.25 -2.08
N VAL A 200 6.74 0.26 -1.24
CA VAL A 200 5.74 -0.72 -0.81
C VAL A 200 5.69 -0.79 0.71
N VAL A 201 4.50 -0.64 1.27
CA VAL A 201 4.25 -0.88 2.69
C VAL A 201 3.98 -2.36 2.88
N LEU A 202 4.70 -2.99 3.80
CA LEU A 202 4.59 -4.42 4.07
C LEU A 202 4.60 -4.67 5.58
N HIS A 203 3.90 -5.73 5.99
CA HIS A 203 4.08 -6.35 7.31
C HIS A 203 5.24 -7.34 7.27
N GLU A 204 5.31 -8.12 6.20
CA GLU A 204 6.33 -9.15 5.96
C GLU A 204 6.89 -9.01 4.55
N LEU A 205 8.16 -9.28 4.38
CA LEU A 205 8.83 -9.18 3.08
C LEU A 205 8.40 -10.29 2.12
N ALA A 206 8.18 -11.51 2.66
CA ALA A 206 7.66 -12.68 1.95
C ALA A 206 8.12 -12.77 0.48
N GLU A 207 7.19 -12.91 -0.45
CA GLU A 207 7.44 -13.07 -1.88
C GLU A 207 8.11 -11.86 -2.55
N LEU A 208 8.06 -10.69 -1.91
CA LEU A 208 8.67 -9.45 -2.43
C LEU A 208 10.13 -9.29 -2.01
N ARG A 209 10.63 -10.11 -1.07
CA ARG A 209 12.01 -10.03 -0.54
C ARG A 209 13.08 -9.92 -1.64
N PRO A 210 13.05 -10.72 -2.73
CA PRO A 210 14.06 -10.63 -3.79
C PRO A 210 14.04 -9.33 -4.60
N LEU A 211 12.95 -8.56 -4.49
CA LEU A 211 12.76 -7.29 -5.20
C LEU A 211 13.25 -6.10 -4.38
N ILE A 212 13.26 -6.22 -3.05
CA ILE A 212 13.51 -5.11 -2.14
C ILE A 212 15.01 -4.91 -1.96
N GLY A 213 15.50 -3.76 -2.42
CA GLY A 213 16.91 -3.37 -2.25
C GLY A 213 17.17 -2.62 -0.94
N ARG A 214 16.14 -1.99 -0.33
CA ARG A 214 16.24 -1.22 0.89
C ARG A 214 14.95 -1.32 1.69
N ALA A 215 15.08 -1.40 3.01
CA ALA A 215 13.95 -1.38 3.92
C ALA A 215 14.13 -0.26 4.95
N VAL A 216 13.04 0.47 5.20
CA VAL A 216 12.94 1.48 6.26
C VAL A 216 11.89 1.01 7.25
N THR A 217 12.28 0.87 8.52
CA THR A 217 11.39 0.45 9.60
C THR A 217 10.95 1.66 10.41
N LEU A 218 9.62 1.81 10.56
CA LEU A 218 9.02 2.84 11.39
C LEU A 218 8.56 2.27 12.72
N ALA A 219 8.81 3.02 13.79
CA ALA A 219 8.23 2.81 15.11
C ALA A 219 7.80 4.16 15.68
N GLN A 220 6.58 4.26 16.19
CA GLN A 220 6.02 5.46 16.84
C GLN A 220 6.22 6.77 16.04
N GLY A 221 6.07 6.69 14.72
CA GLY A 221 6.20 7.84 13.82
C GLY A 221 7.62 8.30 13.52
N GLN A 222 8.62 7.48 13.82
CA GLN A 222 10.05 7.75 13.54
C GLN A 222 10.69 6.61 12.76
N VAL A 223 11.74 6.90 11.99
CA VAL A 223 12.60 5.89 11.36
C VAL A 223 13.54 5.33 12.43
N VAL A 224 13.44 4.04 12.68
CA VAL A 224 14.31 3.33 13.64
C VAL A 224 15.38 2.49 12.95
N GLN A 225 15.16 2.13 11.69
CA GLN A 225 16.13 1.40 10.87
C GLN A 225 16.00 1.82 9.41
N ASP A 226 17.11 1.99 8.73
CA ASP A 226 17.20 2.27 7.30
C ASP A 226 18.43 1.55 6.73
N GLY A 227 18.22 0.63 5.81
CA GLY A 227 19.31 -0.18 5.26
C GLY A 227 18.84 -1.35 4.40
N PRO A 228 19.69 -2.36 4.21
CA PRO A 228 19.32 -3.58 3.51
C PRO A 228 18.14 -4.26 4.23
N PRO A 229 17.26 -4.96 3.50
CA PRO A 229 16.12 -5.63 4.12
C PRO A 229 16.59 -6.73 5.09
N PRO A 230 15.96 -6.87 6.28
CA PRO A 230 16.38 -7.84 7.29
C PRO A 230 16.37 -9.26 6.75
N VAL A 231 17.36 -10.05 7.15
CA VAL A 231 17.51 -11.46 6.72
C VAL A 231 16.44 -12.33 7.37
N HIS A 232 16.09 -12.04 8.62
CA HIS A 232 15.00 -12.65 9.37
C HIS A 232 14.08 -11.55 9.88
N GLN A 233 12.77 -11.65 9.60
CA GLN A 233 11.79 -10.91 10.37
C GLN A 233 11.58 -11.69 11.67
N PRO A 234 11.73 -11.05 12.85
CA PRO A 234 11.21 -11.66 14.07
C PRO A 234 9.70 -11.85 13.85
N ALA A 235 9.21 -13.08 14.03
CA ALA A 235 7.79 -13.30 14.17
C ALA A 235 7.28 -12.35 15.27
N GLU A 236 6.24 -11.57 15.01
CA GLU A 236 5.58 -10.83 16.09
C GLU A 236 5.25 -11.86 17.18
N PRO A 237 5.55 -11.59 18.47
CA PRO A 237 5.12 -12.46 19.54
C PRO A 237 3.59 -12.52 19.43
N GLY A 238 3.08 -13.68 19.01
CA GLY A 238 1.66 -13.90 18.85
C GLY A 238 0.97 -13.43 20.11
N HIS A 239 -0.15 -12.74 19.98
CA HIS A 239 -1.09 -12.55 21.07
C HIS A 239 -1.44 -13.93 21.58
N HIS A 240 -0.70 -14.38 22.61
CA HIS A 240 -1.16 -15.48 23.45
C HIS A 240 -2.47 -15.02 24.06
N HIS A 241 -3.57 -15.47 23.50
CA HIS A 241 -4.75 -15.69 24.30
C HIS A 241 -4.28 -16.56 25.47
N PRO A 242 -4.51 -16.16 26.71
CA PRO A 242 -4.28 -17.07 27.81
C PRO A 242 -5.33 -18.16 27.70
N ASP A 243 -5.01 -19.22 26.98
CA ASP A 243 -5.79 -20.43 26.95
C ASP A 243 -5.72 -21.08 28.31
N ALA A 244 -6.91 -21.23 28.87
CA ALA A 244 -7.35 -22.31 29.73
C ALA A 244 -6.27 -22.97 30.59
N LEU A 245 -6.25 -22.63 31.85
CA LEU A 245 -5.69 -23.48 32.89
C LEU A 245 -6.37 -24.86 32.85
N PRO A 246 -5.64 -25.98 32.83
CA PRO A 246 -6.22 -27.30 32.94
C PRO A 246 -6.67 -27.54 34.37
N GLY A 247 -7.94 -27.81 34.54
CA GLY A 247 -8.45 -28.61 35.64
C GLY A 247 -8.65 -27.91 36.99
N THR A 248 -9.82 -27.30 37.16
CA THR A 248 -10.44 -27.27 38.50
C THR A 248 -11.84 -27.89 38.37
N VAL A 249 -11.91 -29.12 38.86
CA VAL A 249 -13.16 -29.83 39.11
C VAL A 249 -13.89 -29.09 40.24
N PHE A 250 -14.98 -28.40 39.93
CA PHE A 250 -15.91 -27.94 40.95
C PHE A 250 -17.00 -29.02 41.16
N ASN A 251 -16.83 -29.74 42.26
CA ASN A 251 -17.84 -30.59 42.85
C ASN A 251 -19.00 -29.76 43.43
N GLY A 252 -20.21 -30.11 43.05
CA GLY A 252 -21.38 -30.14 43.92
C GLY A 252 -22.08 -28.82 44.23
N TYR A 253 -23.18 -28.53 43.52
CA TYR A 253 -24.38 -27.99 44.16
C TYR A 253 -25.65 -28.64 43.53
N PRO A 254 -26.67 -28.97 44.34
CA PRO A 254 -27.83 -29.72 43.92
C PRO A 254 -28.86 -28.86 43.19
N VAL A 255 -29.41 -29.44 42.16
CA VAL A 255 -30.55 -28.90 41.40
C VAL A 255 -31.82 -29.03 42.25
N HIS A 256 -32.43 -27.91 42.63
CA HIS A 256 -33.81 -27.91 43.09
C HIS A 256 -34.73 -27.64 41.90
N GLY A 257 -35.56 -28.65 41.64
CA GLY A 257 -36.59 -28.62 40.62
C GLY A 257 -37.81 -27.76 41.01
N PRO A 258 -38.69 -27.44 40.04
CA PRO A 258 -39.77 -26.48 40.23
C PRO A 258 -40.98 -27.16 40.92
N GLY A 259 -41.37 -26.63 42.08
CA GLY A 259 -42.64 -26.94 42.76
C GLY A 259 -43.66 -25.86 42.39
N GLY A 260 -44.78 -26.30 41.89
CA GLY A 260 -45.89 -25.52 41.43
C GLY A 260 -46.88 -25.08 42.51
N ARG A 261 -47.97 -24.47 42.00
CA ARG A 261 -49.25 -24.02 42.62
C ARG A 261 -49.17 -22.61 43.33
N ARG A 262 -49.92 -21.65 42.98
CA ARG A 262 -51.38 -21.49 42.62
C ARG A 262 -51.54 -20.18 41.83
#